data_04a412dae1f19cfca44ec0bef644cdf4
#
_entry.id   04a412dae1f19cfca44ec0bef644cdf4
#
_cell.length_a   1.000
_cell.length_b   1.000
_cell.length_c   1.000
_cell.angle_alpha   90.00
_cell.angle_beta   90.00
_cell.angle_gamma   90.00
#
_symmetry.space_group_name_H-M   'P 1'
#
loop_
_entity.id
_entity.type
_entity.pdbx_description
1 polymer ?
#
loop_
_entity_poly.entity_id
_entity_poly.type
_entity_poly.pdbx_seq_one_letter_code
_entity_poly.pdbx_strand_id
1 'polypeptide(L)'
;MAKIPPQIAALDRRFKTLMKQRANWESHWQQLGDYMLPRKADITKKRTQGDKRTELIYDGTAVHAVELLAASLHGMLTSPSVPWFSLRYRDPMLQENDAANEWLEDAQHQMYMAFNRSNFQQEIHELYFDLVVFGTGAMFVEG
;
A
#
# COMPACT_ATOMS: atom_id res chain seq x y z
N MET A 1 29.88 -26.39 -7.12
CA MET A 1 28.74 -25.44 -7.17
C MET A 1 27.44 -26.23 -7.10
N ALA A 2 26.60 -26.00 -6.11
CA ALA A 2 25.32 -26.69 -5.99
C ALA A 2 24.41 -26.32 -7.18
N LYS A 3 23.82 -27.31 -7.83
CA LYS A 3 22.93 -27.12 -8.98
C LYS A 3 21.62 -26.51 -8.48
N ILE A 4 21.33 -25.25 -8.88
CA ILE A 4 20.09 -24.55 -8.51
C ILE A 4 18.87 -25.36 -9.01
N PRO A 5 17.89 -25.67 -8.18
CA PRO A 5 16.68 -26.38 -8.59
C PRO A 5 15.98 -25.65 -9.75
N PRO A 6 15.40 -26.37 -10.73
CA PRO A 6 14.81 -25.77 -11.93
C PRO A 6 13.67 -24.80 -11.61
N GLN A 7 12.94 -25.03 -10.52
CA GLN A 7 11.88 -24.13 -10.04
C GLN A 7 12.44 -22.77 -9.60
N ILE A 8 13.56 -22.76 -8.87
CA ILE A 8 14.21 -21.52 -8.43
C ILE A 8 14.79 -20.76 -9.63
N ALA A 9 15.37 -21.47 -10.59
CA ALA A 9 15.89 -20.87 -11.83
C ALA A 9 14.77 -20.24 -12.69
N ALA A 10 13.56 -20.81 -12.67
CA ALA A 10 12.42 -20.24 -13.38
C ALA A 10 11.90 -18.96 -12.68
N LEU A 11 11.83 -18.96 -11.35
CA LEU A 11 11.46 -17.78 -10.55
C LEU A 11 12.48 -16.64 -10.74
N ASP A 12 13.77 -16.94 -10.70
CA ASP A 12 14.83 -15.95 -10.91
C ASP A 12 14.74 -15.30 -12.31
N ARG A 13 14.50 -16.13 -13.36
CA ARG A 13 14.26 -15.60 -14.71
C ARG A 13 13.05 -14.68 -14.78
N ARG A 14 11.92 -15.09 -14.17
CA ARG A 14 10.71 -14.28 -14.14
C ARG A 14 10.94 -12.97 -13.41
N PHE A 15 11.60 -13.02 -12.25
CA PHE A 15 11.97 -11.82 -11.48
C PHE A 15 12.82 -10.85 -12.30
N LYS A 16 13.88 -11.34 -12.96
CA LYS A 16 14.74 -10.52 -13.82
C LYS A 16 14.00 -9.90 -15.01
N THR A 17 13.02 -10.62 -15.57
CA THR A 17 12.17 -10.08 -16.63
C THR A 17 11.28 -8.96 -16.11
N LEU A 18 10.64 -9.15 -14.95
CA LEU A 18 9.82 -8.12 -14.32
C LEU A 18 10.61 -6.88 -13.92
N MET A 19 11.84 -7.06 -13.42
CA MET A 19 12.75 -5.94 -13.13
C MET A 19 13.08 -5.12 -14.39
N LYS A 20 13.33 -5.79 -15.52
CA LYS A 20 13.58 -5.07 -16.80
C LYS A 20 12.35 -4.28 -17.26
N GLN A 21 11.15 -4.84 -17.12
CA GLN A 21 9.91 -4.15 -17.48
C GLN A 21 9.66 -2.95 -16.56
N ARG A 22 10.00 -3.08 -15.29
CA ARG A 22 9.85 -2.03 -14.28
C ARG A 22 10.81 -0.84 -14.50
N ALA A 23 11.99 -1.07 -15.09
CA ALA A 23 13.02 -0.04 -15.23
C ALA A 23 12.53 1.23 -15.94
N ASN A 24 11.61 1.12 -16.90
CA ASN A 24 11.02 2.27 -17.58
C ASN A 24 10.12 3.13 -16.64
N TRP A 25 9.50 2.49 -15.66
CA TRP A 25 8.66 3.17 -14.68
C TRP A 25 9.47 3.83 -13.55
N GLU A 26 10.63 3.30 -13.22
CA GLU A 26 11.44 3.78 -12.09
C GLU A 26 11.90 5.24 -12.29
N SER A 27 12.27 5.62 -13.52
CA SER A 27 12.63 6.99 -13.83
C SER A 27 11.43 7.95 -13.73
N HIS A 28 10.24 7.49 -14.15
CA HIS A 28 9.02 8.25 -14.03
C HIS A 28 8.59 8.40 -12.57
N TRP A 29 8.62 7.33 -11.79
CA TRP A 29 8.34 7.39 -10.35
C TRP A 29 9.33 8.27 -9.59
N GLN A 30 10.63 8.24 -9.97
CA GLN A 30 11.61 9.16 -9.38
C GLN A 30 11.20 10.62 -9.61
N GLN A 31 10.75 10.95 -10.81
CA GLN A 31 10.31 12.30 -11.16
C GLN A 31 9.07 12.71 -10.36
N LEU A 32 8.06 11.84 -10.27
CA LEU A 32 6.87 12.07 -9.45
C LEU A 32 7.23 12.26 -7.97
N GLY A 33 8.10 11.41 -7.44
CA GLY A 33 8.57 11.52 -6.05
C GLY A 33 9.31 12.83 -5.78
N ASP A 34 10.19 13.26 -6.68
CA ASP A 34 10.95 14.51 -6.54
C ASP A 34 10.03 15.74 -6.43
N TYR A 35 8.89 15.77 -7.13
CA TYR A 35 7.95 16.90 -7.14
C TYR A 35 6.81 16.80 -6.13
N MET A 36 6.31 15.59 -5.87
CA MET A 36 5.08 15.38 -5.11
C MET A 36 5.30 14.74 -3.75
N LEU A 37 6.31 13.87 -3.61
CA LEU A 37 6.56 13.12 -2.38
C LEU A 37 8.06 13.04 -2.06
N PRO A 38 8.70 14.19 -1.73
CA PRO A 38 10.16 14.27 -1.57
C PRO A 38 10.71 13.35 -0.47
N ARG A 39 9.88 12.96 0.51
CA ARG A 39 10.28 12.03 1.58
C ARG A 39 10.53 10.61 1.06
N LYS A 40 9.86 10.18 -0.03
CA LYS A 40 9.95 8.86 -0.65
C LYS A 40 10.63 8.90 -2.05
N ALA A 41 11.35 9.96 -2.39
CA ALA A 41 11.93 10.20 -3.70
C ALA A 41 13.31 9.53 -3.92
N ASP A 42 13.63 8.46 -3.19
CA ASP A 42 14.89 7.74 -3.30
C ASP A 42 14.70 6.41 -4.07
N ILE A 43 14.17 6.49 -5.29
CA ILE A 43 13.84 5.30 -6.11
C ILE A 43 15.04 4.90 -6.97
N THR A 44 15.55 5.81 -7.79
CA THR A 44 16.73 5.59 -8.63
C THR A 44 17.95 6.37 -8.15
N LYS A 45 17.73 7.45 -7.40
CA LYS A 45 18.80 8.28 -6.84
C LYS A 45 19.22 7.74 -5.47
N LYS A 46 20.51 7.58 -5.27
CA LYS A 46 21.10 7.32 -3.95
C LYS A 46 21.49 8.66 -3.35
N ARG A 47 20.90 9.03 -2.25
CA ARG A 47 21.21 10.24 -1.52
C ARG A 47 22.02 9.94 -0.27
N THR A 48 22.90 10.88 0.08
CA THR A 48 23.67 10.81 1.31
C THR A 48 22.99 11.61 2.43
N GLN A 49 23.50 11.45 3.64
CA GLN A 49 23.01 12.18 4.80
C GLN A 49 23.28 13.67 4.61
N GLY A 50 22.25 14.53 4.72
CA GLY A 50 22.35 15.97 4.50
C GLY A 50 22.00 16.47 3.11
N ASP A 51 21.77 15.58 2.13
CA ASP A 51 21.33 16.00 0.79
C ASP A 51 19.93 16.61 0.85
N LYS A 52 19.75 17.71 0.11
CA LYS A 52 18.46 18.38 0.00
C LYS A 52 17.49 17.54 -0.84
N ARG A 53 16.27 17.35 -0.34
CA ARG A 53 15.19 16.59 -1.01
C ARG A 53 14.18 17.49 -1.72
N THR A 54 14.25 18.80 -1.51
CA THR A 54 13.26 19.77 -1.96
C THR A 54 13.79 20.71 -3.04
N GLU A 55 14.93 20.41 -3.67
CA GLU A 55 15.55 21.29 -4.67
C GLU A 55 14.67 21.59 -5.88
N LEU A 56 13.81 20.65 -6.26
CA LEU A 56 12.90 20.78 -7.41
C LEU A 56 11.52 21.29 -7.03
N ILE A 57 11.28 21.57 -5.74
CA ILE A 57 9.99 22.04 -5.27
C ILE A 57 10.03 23.57 -5.17
N TYR A 58 9.50 24.23 -6.18
CA TYR A 58 9.37 25.70 -6.20
C TYR A 58 8.02 26.16 -5.65
N ASP A 59 7.01 25.28 -5.67
CA ASP A 59 5.66 25.52 -5.15
C ASP A 59 5.16 24.26 -4.44
N GLY A 60 4.56 24.44 -3.27
CA GLY A 60 4.02 23.38 -2.43
C GLY A 60 2.64 22.85 -2.85
N THR A 61 2.01 23.41 -3.88
CA THR A 61 0.63 23.08 -4.28
C THR A 61 0.46 21.60 -4.57
N ALA A 62 1.40 20.98 -5.32
CA ALA A 62 1.33 19.55 -5.65
C ALA A 62 1.47 18.65 -4.42
N VAL A 63 2.37 18.97 -3.51
CA VAL A 63 2.57 18.23 -2.24
C VAL A 63 1.30 18.31 -1.38
N HIS A 64 0.73 19.52 -1.22
CA HIS A 64 -0.50 19.72 -0.46
C HIS A 64 -1.69 18.99 -1.09
N ALA A 65 -1.82 19.01 -2.43
CA ALA A 65 -2.89 18.31 -3.14
C ALA A 65 -2.81 16.78 -2.92
N VAL A 66 -1.61 16.20 -2.91
CA VAL A 66 -1.38 14.78 -2.60
C VAL A 66 -1.79 14.46 -1.16
N GLU A 67 -1.39 15.29 -0.19
CA GLU A 67 -1.77 15.13 1.22
C GLU A 67 -3.29 15.16 1.40
N LEU A 68 -3.96 16.13 0.80
CA LEU A 68 -5.40 16.29 0.86
C LEU A 68 -6.13 15.08 0.23
N LEU A 69 -5.66 14.62 -0.94
CA LEU A 69 -6.27 13.47 -1.62
C LEU A 69 -6.06 12.16 -0.85
N ALA A 70 -4.84 11.91 -0.33
CA ALA A 70 -4.56 10.73 0.48
C ALA A 70 -5.40 10.70 1.76
N ALA A 71 -5.52 11.85 2.46
CA ALA A 71 -6.37 11.98 3.64
C ALA A 71 -7.86 11.77 3.32
N SER A 72 -8.33 12.28 2.17
CA SER A 72 -9.70 12.09 1.71
C SER A 72 -10.00 10.62 1.40
N LEU A 73 -9.09 9.93 0.71
CA LEU A 73 -9.22 8.49 0.45
C LEU A 73 -9.25 7.68 1.74
N HIS A 74 -8.37 7.98 2.69
CA HIS A 74 -8.36 7.34 4.00
C HIS A 74 -9.69 7.55 4.73
N GLY A 75 -10.20 8.77 4.79
CA GLY A 75 -11.47 9.08 5.45
C GLY A 75 -12.68 8.43 4.80
N MET A 76 -12.67 8.25 3.47
CA MET A 76 -13.80 7.65 2.74
C MET A 76 -13.76 6.13 2.66
N LEU A 77 -12.57 5.52 2.51
CA LEU A 77 -12.44 4.08 2.24
C LEU A 77 -12.16 3.24 3.48
N THR A 78 -11.35 3.76 4.40
CA THR A 78 -10.89 3.02 5.59
C THR A 78 -10.95 3.84 6.86
N SER A 79 -12.05 4.60 7.03
CA SER A 79 -12.26 5.43 8.21
C SER A 79 -12.15 4.61 9.50
N PRO A 80 -11.39 5.06 10.51
CA PRO A 80 -11.35 4.40 11.81
C PRO A 80 -12.65 4.51 12.58
N SER A 81 -13.52 5.45 12.22
CA SER A 81 -14.77 5.76 12.95
C SER A 81 -15.98 4.98 12.44
N VAL A 82 -15.92 4.40 11.24
CA VAL A 82 -17.04 3.71 10.60
C VAL A 82 -16.58 2.36 10.06
N PRO A 83 -17.36 1.29 10.27
CA PRO A 83 -17.06 -0.01 9.63
C PRO A 83 -17.04 0.14 8.12
N TRP A 84 -15.90 -0.23 7.50
CA TRP A 84 -15.66 -0.08 6.08
C TRP A 84 -15.67 -1.41 5.31
N PHE A 85 -15.80 -2.54 6.01
CA PHE A 85 -16.04 -3.85 5.40
C PHE A 85 -17.01 -4.68 6.25
N SER A 86 -17.68 -5.65 5.64
CA SER A 86 -18.47 -6.66 6.31
C SER A 86 -18.15 -8.04 5.75
N LEU A 87 -18.20 -9.06 6.62
CA LEU A 87 -18.04 -10.45 6.24
C LEU A 87 -19.39 -11.03 5.79
N ARG A 88 -19.37 -11.89 4.79
CA ARG A 88 -20.55 -12.62 4.31
C ARG A 88 -20.17 -14.03 3.90
N TYR A 89 -21.07 -14.97 4.15
CA TYR A 89 -20.93 -16.30 3.60
C TYR A 89 -21.11 -16.29 2.08
N ARG A 90 -20.36 -17.14 1.40
CA ARG A 90 -20.54 -17.36 -0.05
C ARG A 90 -21.79 -18.19 -0.35
N ASP A 91 -22.17 -19.09 0.59
CA ASP A 91 -23.35 -19.94 0.48
C ASP A 91 -24.60 -19.19 0.95
N PRO A 92 -25.62 -19.00 0.09
CA PRO A 92 -26.86 -18.33 0.46
C PRO A 92 -27.60 -19.01 1.62
N MET A 93 -27.54 -20.34 1.74
CA MET A 93 -28.20 -21.08 2.83
C MET A 93 -27.61 -20.74 4.21
N LEU A 94 -26.31 -20.43 4.27
CA LEU A 94 -25.68 -20.00 5.52
C LEU A 94 -26.00 -18.55 5.87
N GLN A 95 -26.37 -17.73 4.87
CA GLN A 95 -26.78 -16.34 5.11
C GLN A 95 -28.15 -16.24 5.83
N GLU A 96 -28.98 -17.27 5.71
CA GLU A 96 -30.28 -17.36 6.40
C GLU A 96 -30.17 -17.97 7.81
N ASN A 97 -28.97 -18.39 8.22
CA ASN A 97 -28.74 -19.02 9.52
C ASN A 97 -28.26 -17.99 10.54
N ASP A 98 -29.09 -17.71 11.56
CA ASP A 98 -28.81 -16.71 12.59
C ASP A 98 -27.53 -16.99 13.37
N ALA A 99 -27.28 -18.25 13.76
CA ALA A 99 -26.07 -18.63 14.50
C ALA A 99 -24.79 -18.46 13.63
N ALA A 100 -24.88 -18.67 12.31
CA ALA A 100 -23.78 -18.43 11.40
C ALA A 100 -23.50 -16.93 11.25
N ASN A 101 -24.55 -16.11 11.18
CA ASN A 101 -24.42 -14.65 11.09
C ASN A 101 -23.82 -14.06 12.36
N GLU A 102 -24.26 -14.50 13.54
CA GLU A 102 -23.69 -14.11 14.83
C GLU A 102 -22.19 -14.41 14.90
N TRP A 103 -21.77 -15.59 14.44
CA TRP A 103 -20.35 -15.93 14.37
C TRP A 103 -19.56 -15.00 13.43
N LEU A 104 -20.15 -14.62 12.28
CA LEU A 104 -19.50 -13.70 11.34
C LEU A 104 -19.37 -12.28 11.92
N GLU A 105 -20.40 -11.81 12.65
CA GLU A 105 -20.36 -10.51 13.33
C GLU A 105 -19.27 -10.48 14.39
N ASP A 106 -19.15 -11.54 15.19
CA ASP A 106 -18.07 -11.68 16.17
C ASP A 106 -16.70 -11.71 15.50
N ALA A 107 -16.54 -12.49 14.45
CA ALA A 107 -15.30 -12.54 13.69
C ALA A 107 -14.92 -11.17 13.09
N GLN A 108 -15.88 -10.46 12.51
CA GLN A 108 -15.71 -9.10 12.00
C GLN A 108 -15.29 -8.15 13.10
N HIS A 109 -15.95 -8.22 14.27
CA HIS A 109 -15.59 -7.39 15.43
C HIS A 109 -14.14 -7.65 15.89
N GLN A 110 -13.73 -8.91 15.98
CA GLN A 110 -12.34 -9.26 16.33
C GLN A 110 -11.34 -8.72 15.31
N MET A 111 -11.66 -8.75 14.01
CA MET A 111 -10.80 -8.16 12.97
C MET A 111 -10.68 -6.65 13.14
N TYR A 112 -11.76 -5.92 13.40
CA TYR A 112 -11.69 -4.47 13.67
C TYR A 112 -10.86 -4.18 14.93
N MET A 113 -11.01 -4.97 15.99
CA MET A 113 -10.19 -4.83 17.18
C MET A 113 -8.70 -5.06 16.89
N ALA A 114 -8.36 -6.04 16.05
CA ALA A 114 -6.99 -6.29 15.63
C ALA A 114 -6.41 -5.11 14.85
N PHE A 115 -7.15 -4.57 13.89
CA PHE A 115 -6.73 -3.37 13.14
C PHE A 115 -6.52 -2.16 14.06
N ASN A 116 -7.42 -1.94 15.02
CA ASN A 116 -7.32 -0.80 15.94
C ASN A 116 -6.16 -0.93 16.95
N ARG A 117 -5.72 -2.14 17.25
CA ARG A 117 -4.55 -2.40 18.13
C ARG A 117 -3.23 -2.36 17.39
N SER A 118 -3.25 -2.53 16.08
CA SER A 118 -2.07 -2.52 15.22
C SER A 118 -1.76 -1.10 14.71
N ASN A 119 -0.68 -0.96 13.93
CA ASN A 119 -0.35 0.26 13.21
C ASN A 119 -1.09 0.40 11.86
N PHE A 120 -2.16 -0.38 11.63
CA PHE A 120 -2.88 -0.44 10.36
C PHE A 120 -3.29 0.93 9.83
N GLN A 121 -3.84 1.80 10.68
CA GLN A 121 -4.33 3.12 10.26
C GLN A 121 -3.20 4.02 9.74
N GLN A 122 -2.02 3.90 10.33
CA GLN A 122 -0.84 4.64 9.88
C GLN A 122 -0.31 4.08 8.56
N GLU A 123 -0.18 2.78 8.44
CA GLU A 123 0.37 2.11 7.25
C GLU A 123 -0.57 2.22 6.04
N ILE A 124 -1.89 2.14 6.25
CA ILE A 124 -2.87 2.31 5.16
C ILE A 124 -2.85 3.76 4.64
N HIS A 125 -2.64 4.74 5.51
CA HIS A 125 -2.49 6.13 5.09
C HIS A 125 -1.24 6.33 4.22
N GLU A 126 -0.11 5.74 4.61
CA GLU A 126 1.11 5.72 3.80
C GLU A 126 0.90 5.00 2.45
N LEU A 127 0.13 3.91 2.44
CA LEU A 127 -0.25 3.22 1.20
C LEU A 127 -1.07 4.13 0.26
N TYR A 128 -1.97 4.96 0.79
CA TYR A 128 -2.73 5.92 -0.02
C TYR A 128 -1.82 6.98 -0.64
N PHE A 129 -0.79 7.44 0.05
CA PHE A 129 0.22 8.31 -0.57
C PHE A 129 0.89 7.64 -1.77
N ASP A 130 1.31 6.38 -1.61
CA ASP A 130 1.95 5.64 -2.70
C ASP A 130 0.98 5.43 -3.88
N LEU A 131 -0.28 5.12 -3.62
CA LEU A 131 -1.30 4.96 -4.65
C LEU A 131 -1.60 6.26 -5.40
N VAL A 132 -1.68 7.38 -4.69
CA VAL A 132 -1.97 8.70 -5.29
C VAL A 132 -0.82 9.16 -6.17
N VAL A 133 0.43 8.99 -5.73
CA VAL A 133 1.60 9.51 -6.44
C VAL A 133 2.10 8.55 -7.50
N PHE A 134 2.24 7.26 -7.17
CA PHE A 134 2.89 6.28 -8.04
C PHE A 134 1.89 5.37 -8.78
N GLY A 135 0.59 5.43 -8.43
CA GLY A 135 -0.43 4.55 -8.98
C GLY A 135 -0.34 3.10 -8.50
N THR A 136 0.59 2.80 -7.61
CA THR A 136 0.81 1.48 -7.02
C THR A 136 1.38 1.61 -5.63
N GLY A 137 0.99 0.71 -4.75
CA GLY A 137 1.52 0.63 -3.40
C GLY A 137 1.57 -0.83 -2.95
N ALA A 138 2.39 -1.11 -1.96
CA ALA A 138 2.51 -2.44 -1.36
C ALA A 138 2.53 -2.31 0.16
N MET A 139 1.72 -3.13 0.82
CA MET A 139 1.70 -3.25 2.27
C MET A 139 2.04 -4.68 2.66
N PHE A 140 2.92 -4.83 3.62
CA PHE A 140 3.27 -6.12 4.21
C PHE A 140 2.48 -6.31 5.50
N VAL A 141 1.87 -7.47 5.68
CA VAL A 141 1.14 -7.85 6.89
C VAL A 141 1.90 -8.99 7.54
N GLU A 142 2.35 -8.77 8.78
CA GLU A 142 3.00 -9.77 9.61
C GLU A 142 2.06 -10.15 10.76
N GLY A 143 1.92 -11.44 11.01
CA GLY A 143 1.06 -12.00 12.05
C GLY A 143 1.85 -12.54 13.24
#